data_48373b18b9a48260e03550d2e50d99e5
#
_entry.id   48373b18b9a48260e03550d2e50d99e5
#
_cell.length_a   1.000
_cell.length_b   1.000
_cell.length_c   1.000
_cell.angle_alpha   90.00
_cell.angle_beta   90.00
_cell.angle_gamma   90.00
#
_symmetry.space_group_name_H-M   'P 1'
#
loop_
_entity.id
_entity.type
_entity.pdbx_description
1 polymer ?
#
loop_
_entity_poly.entity_id
_entity_poly.type
_entity_poly.pdbx_seq_one_letter_code
_entity_poly.pdbx_strand_id
1 'polypeptide(L)'
;MTKADIVANISEQSGIDKADVQAVVEKMMNEVKDSLEKGENVYLRGFGSFIIKTRAEKTGRNISKNVAVQIPAHNIPAFKPAKVFVEGVKSKVPVA
;
A
#
# COMPACT_ATOMS: atom_id res chain seq x y z
N MET A 1 -9.85 -7.95 6.44
CA MET A 1 -9.57 -6.92 7.48
C MET A 1 -9.64 -5.53 6.86
N THR A 2 -10.41 -4.65 7.47
CA THR A 2 -10.61 -3.28 7.00
C THR A 2 -9.87 -2.30 7.92
N LYS A 3 -9.86 -1.01 7.54
CA LYS A 3 -9.31 0.04 8.39
C LYS A 3 -10.02 0.05 9.76
N ALA A 4 -11.33 -0.11 9.77
CA ALA A 4 -12.11 -0.15 11.02
C ALA A 4 -11.68 -1.32 11.92
N ASP A 5 -11.42 -2.49 11.33
CA ASP A 5 -10.93 -3.65 12.06
C ASP A 5 -9.55 -3.40 12.67
N ILE A 6 -8.66 -2.77 11.90
CA ILE A 6 -7.31 -2.43 12.38
C ILE A 6 -7.41 -1.46 13.57
N VAL A 7 -8.22 -0.43 13.44
CA VAL A 7 -8.42 0.56 14.51
C VAL A 7 -8.96 -0.11 15.79
N ALA A 8 -9.97 -0.97 15.65
CA ALA A 8 -10.55 -1.68 16.78
C ALA A 8 -9.51 -2.60 17.46
N ASN A 9 -8.75 -3.34 16.66
CA ASN A 9 -7.73 -4.24 17.20
C ASN A 9 -6.63 -3.49 17.97
N ILE A 10 -6.15 -2.39 17.41
CA ILE A 10 -5.12 -1.57 18.05
C ILE A 10 -5.65 -0.97 19.37
N SER A 11 -6.86 -0.44 19.35
CA SER A 11 -7.49 0.13 20.54
C SER A 11 -7.60 -0.91 21.64
N GLU A 12 -8.06 -2.10 21.31
CA GLU A 12 -8.20 -3.21 22.27
C GLU A 12 -6.85 -3.64 22.86
N GLN A 13 -5.83 -3.79 22.01
CA GLN A 13 -4.50 -4.25 22.43
C GLN A 13 -3.74 -3.21 23.25
N SER A 14 -3.90 -1.94 22.93
CA SER A 14 -3.11 -0.85 23.52
C SER A 14 -3.80 -0.13 24.67
N GLY A 15 -5.12 -0.23 24.78
CA GLY A 15 -5.90 0.55 25.72
C GLY A 15 -6.08 2.01 25.31
N ILE A 16 -5.62 2.38 24.11
CA ILE A 16 -5.78 3.73 23.59
C ILE A 16 -7.20 3.89 23.04
N ASP A 17 -7.81 5.03 23.30
CA ASP A 17 -9.17 5.32 22.85
C ASP A 17 -9.30 5.15 21.33
N LYS A 18 -10.39 4.53 20.90
CA LYS A 18 -10.62 4.19 19.50
C LYS A 18 -10.58 5.41 18.57
N ALA A 19 -11.13 6.53 19.02
CA ALA A 19 -11.11 7.78 18.24
C ALA A 19 -9.69 8.28 18.03
N ASP A 20 -8.82 8.16 19.03
CA ASP A 20 -7.42 8.57 18.92
C ASP A 20 -6.64 7.63 18.00
N VAL A 21 -6.88 6.33 18.09
CA VAL A 21 -6.27 5.34 17.20
C VAL A 21 -6.66 5.63 15.76
N GLN A 22 -7.93 5.89 15.51
CA GLN A 22 -8.42 6.19 14.17
C GLN A 22 -7.73 7.43 13.59
N ALA A 23 -7.60 8.47 14.38
CA ALA A 23 -6.92 9.70 13.96
C ALA A 23 -5.47 9.44 13.58
N VAL A 24 -4.73 8.66 14.38
CA VAL A 24 -3.33 8.33 14.10
C VAL A 24 -3.19 7.47 12.84
N VAL A 25 -4.03 6.44 12.70
CA VAL A 25 -4.00 5.56 11.53
C VAL A 25 -4.29 6.34 10.24
N GLU A 26 -5.28 7.21 10.26
CA GLU A 26 -5.61 8.04 9.09
C GLU A 26 -4.50 9.03 8.75
N LYS A 27 -3.89 9.65 9.76
CA LYS A 27 -2.77 10.56 9.55
C LYS A 27 -1.54 9.84 9.01
N MET A 28 -1.28 8.63 9.47
CA MET A 28 -0.19 7.81 8.95
C MET A 28 -0.37 7.52 7.45
N MET A 29 -1.57 7.11 7.06
CA MET A 29 -1.86 6.85 5.65
C MET A 29 -1.71 8.11 4.80
N ASN A 30 -2.14 9.25 5.31
CA ASN A 30 -1.99 10.52 4.61
C ASN A 30 -0.52 10.92 4.47
N GLU A 31 0.29 10.69 5.50
CA GLU A 31 1.75 10.95 5.43
C GLU A 31 2.41 10.11 4.34
N VAL A 32 2.04 8.83 4.24
CA VAL A 32 2.58 7.95 3.21
C VAL A 32 2.15 8.44 1.81
N LYS A 33 0.88 8.76 1.64
CA LYS A 33 0.35 9.26 0.36
C LYS A 33 1.04 10.56 -0.05
N ASP A 34 1.12 11.52 0.85
CA ASP A 34 1.73 12.82 0.58
C ASP A 34 3.21 12.69 0.20
N SER A 35 3.94 11.82 0.89
CA SER A 35 5.35 11.57 0.60
C SER A 35 5.54 11.03 -0.82
N LEU A 36 4.77 10.02 -1.19
CA LEU A 36 4.85 9.41 -2.53
C LEU A 36 4.43 10.39 -3.62
N GLU A 37 3.42 11.20 -3.35
CA GLU A 37 2.96 12.22 -4.31
C GLU A 37 4.03 13.29 -4.56
N LYS A 38 4.97 13.48 -3.62
CA LYS A 38 6.12 14.38 -3.78
C LYS A 38 7.34 13.69 -4.41
N GLY A 39 7.22 12.42 -4.74
CA GLY A 39 8.32 11.65 -5.30
C GLY A 39 9.26 11.05 -4.28
N GLU A 40 8.85 10.97 -3.01
CA GLU A 40 9.70 10.45 -1.93
C GLU A 40 9.19 9.10 -1.42
N ASN A 41 10.08 8.11 -1.39
CA ASN A 41 9.75 6.78 -0.87
C ASN A 41 9.64 6.82 0.66
N VAL A 42 8.85 5.89 1.21
CA VAL A 42 8.68 5.76 2.67
C VAL A 42 9.22 4.39 3.09
N TYR A 43 10.13 4.38 4.04
CA TYR A 43 10.77 3.15 4.54
C TYR A 43 10.32 2.88 5.97
N LEU A 44 9.67 1.73 6.17
CA LEU A 44 9.19 1.28 7.48
C LEU A 44 9.95 0.01 7.86
N ARG A 45 10.99 0.17 8.68
CA ARG A 45 11.88 -0.91 9.06
C ARG A 45 11.14 -2.11 9.64
N GLY A 46 11.41 -3.30 9.12
CA GLY A 46 10.76 -4.53 9.57
C GLY A 46 9.40 -4.79 8.94
N PHE A 47 8.81 -3.80 8.29
CA PHE A 47 7.52 -3.93 7.62
C PHE A 47 7.67 -3.94 6.10
N GLY A 48 8.24 -2.89 5.55
CA GLY A 48 8.44 -2.75 4.12
C GLY A 48 8.63 -1.31 3.71
N SER A 49 8.61 -1.11 2.40
CA SER A 49 8.79 0.23 1.82
C SER A 49 7.66 0.54 0.87
N PHE A 50 7.13 1.75 0.96
CA PHE A 50 6.24 2.28 -0.07
C PHE A 50 7.11 3.04 -1.04
N ILE A 51 7.13 2.61 -2.30
CA ILE A 51 8.02 3.13 -3.32
C ILE A 51 7.25 3.61 -4.53
N ILE A 52 7.90 4.46 -5.30
CA ILE A 52 7.40 4.88 -6.61
C ILE A 52 7.96 3.91 -7.63
N LYS A 53 7.07 3.34 -8.42
CA LYS A 53 7.42 2.41 -9.48
C LYS A 53 6.94 2.98 -10.79
N THR A 54 7.81 2.94 -11.81
CA THR A 54 7.44 3.42 -13.14
C THR A 54 6.84 2.27 -13.95
N ARG A 55 5.62 2.47 -14.44
CA ARG A 55 5.00 1.59 -15.40
C ARG A 55 5.39 2.04 -16.80
N ALA A 56 5.92 1.13 -17.61
CA ALA A 56 6.29 1.41 -18.99
C ALA A 56 5.06 1.73 -19.83
N GLU A 57 5.28 2.46 -20.91
CA GLU A 57 4.27 2.71 -21.92
C GLU A 57 3.70 1.39 -22.44
N LYS A 58 2.41 1.37 -22.65
CA LYS A 58 1.70 0.16 -23.02
C LYS A 58 0.59 0.48 -24.02
N THR A 59 0.35 -0.42 -24.98
CA THR A 59 -0.76 -0.32 -25.90
C THR A 59 -1.87 -1.24 -25.42
N GLY A 60 -3.03 -0.66 -25.10
CA GLY A 60 -4.23 -1.41 -24.78
C GLY A 60 -5.20 -1.38 -25.94
N ARG A 61 -6.30 -2.11 -25.84
CA ARG A 61 -7.34 -2.11 -26.84
C ARG A 61 -8.68 -1.80 -26.18
N ASN A 62 -9.40 -0.84 -26.74
CA ASN A 62 -10.76 -0.55 -26.32
C ASN A 62 -11.69 -1.55 -27.03
N ILE A 63 -12.23 -2.51 -26.28
CA ILE A 63 -13.05 -3.60 -26.81
C ILE A 63 -14.32 -3.08 -27.48
N SER A 64 -14.97 -2.08 -26.90
CA SER A 64 -16.22 -1.57 -27.42
C SER A 64 -16.06 -0.77 -28.71
N LYS A 65 -14.91 -0.12 -28.91
CA LYS A 65 -14.61 0.66 -30.12
C LYS A 65 -13.66 -0.05 -31.07
N ASN A 66 -13.08 -1.16 -30.64
CA ASN A 66 -12.09 -1.93 -31.38
C ASN A 66 -10.91 -1.07 -31.85
N VAL A 67 -10.48 -0.15 -31.02
CA VAL A 67 -9.39 0.80 -31.31
C VAL A 67 -8.25 0.57 -30.31
N ALA A 68 -7.01 0.64 -30.80
CA ALA A 68 -5.84 0.60 -29.95
C ALA A 68 -5.76 1.90 -29.12
N VAL A 69 -5.54 1.79 -27.83
CA VAL A 69 -5.37 2.92 -26.92
C VAL A 69 -3.95 2.92 -26.38
N GLN A 70 -3.28 4.06 -26.53
CA GLN A 70 -1.93 4.23 -26.01
C GLN A 70 -2.01 4.66 -24.55
N ILE A 71 -1.37 3.90 -23.66
CA ILE A 71 -1.25 4.24 -22.25
C ILE A 71 0.18 4.71 -22.02
N PRO A 72 0.42 6.01 -21.73
CA PRO A 72 1.78 6.52 -21.55
C PRO A 72 2.44 5.96 -20.29
N ALA A 73 3.76 6.00 -20.25
CA ALA A 73 4.52 5.65 -19.07
C ALA A 73 4.10 6.56 -17.91
N HIS A 74 3.95 6.00 -16.72
CA HIS A 74 3.52 6.74 -15.53
C HIS A 74 4.05 6.10 -14.26
N ASN A 75 4.10 6.87 -13.20
CA ASN A 75 4.53 6.40 -11.88
C ASN A 75 3.33 6.00 -11.05
N ILE A 76 3.47 4.91 -10.33
CA ILE A 76 2.45 4.40 -9.41
C ILE A 76 3.06 4.14 -8.04
N PRO A 77 2.25 4.17 -6.97
CA PRO A 77 2.71 3.69 -5.67
C PRO A 77 2.77 2.16 -5.68
N ALA A 78 3.77 1.62 -5.00
CA ALA A 78 3.92 0.18 -4.82
C ALA A 78 4.42 -0.11 -3.42
N PHE A 79 4.11 -1.29 -2.90
CA PHE A 79 4.59 -1.74 -1.61
C PHE A 79 5.57 -2.88 -1.81
N LYS A 80 6.79 -2.72 -1.26
CA LYS A 80 7.81 -3.77 -1.24
C LYS A 80 7.96 -4.25 0.20
N PRO A 81 7.48 -5.46 0.53
CA PRO A 81 7.56 -5.95 1.90
C PRO A 81 9.00 -6.21 2.33
N ALA A 82 9.27 -6.04 3.62
CA ALA A 82 10.56 -6.37 4.20
C ALA A 82 10.78 -7.89 4.17
N LYS A 83 12.04 -8.32 4.13
CA LYS A 83 12.38 -9.73 4.05
C LYS A 83 11.77 -10.54 5.20
N VAL A 84 11.80 -10.03 6.42
CA VAL A 84 11.21 -10.70 7.59
C VAL A 84 9.71 -10.87 7.46
N PHE A 85 9.04 -9.91 6.84
CA PHE A 85 7.61 -9.97 6.57
C PHE A 85 7.31 -11.05 5.52
N VAL A 86 8.07 -11.08 4.44
CA VAL A 86 7.95 -12.10 3.39
C VAL A 86 8.13 -13.49 3.97
N GLU A 87 9.18 -13.70 4.77
CA GLU A 87 9.47 -14.98 5.39
C GLU A 87 8.36 -15.42 6.35
N GLY A 88 7.80 -14.48 7.11
CA GLY A 88 6.68 -14.75 8.01
C GLY A 88 5.45 -15.26 7.30
N VAL A 89 5.10 -14.64 6.20
CA VAL A 89 3.95 -15.07 5.38
C VAL A 89 4.24 -16.42 4.72
N LYS A 90 5.43 -16.57 4.14
CA LYS A 90 5.85 -17.80 3.45
C LYS A 90 5.78 -19.01 4.37
N SER A 91 6.18 -18.85 5.63
CA SER A 91 6.21 -19.97 6.59
C SER A 91 4.84 -20.29 7.20
N LYS A 92 3.93 -19.32 7.29
CA LYS A 92 2.63 -19.49 7.98
C LYS A 92 1.45 -19.68 7.06
N VAL A 93 1.55 -19.29 5.80
CA VAL A 93 0.46 -19.43 4.84
C VAL A 93 0.85 -20.45 3.79
N PRO A 94 0.21 -21.62 3.79
CA PRO A 94 0.54 -22.66 2.81
C PRO A 94 0.02 -22.29 1.42
N VAL A 95 0.71 -22.78 0.39
CA VAL A 95 0.25 -22.65 -1.00
C VAL A 95 -0.97 -23.53 -1.18
N ALA A 96 -2.03 -22.95 -1.73
CA ALA A 96 -3.27 -23.67 -1.98
C ALA A 96 -3.18 -24.60 -3.20
#